data_54e5761f3b0d3d71ae1d9e338280b1c9
#
_entry.id   54e5761f3b0d3d71ae1d9e338280b1c9
#
_cell.length_a   1.000
_cell.length_b   1.000
_cell.length_c   1.000
_cell.angle_alpha   90.00
_cell.angle_beta   90.00
_cell.angle_gamma   90.00
#
_symmetry.space_group_name_H-M   'P 1'
#
loop_
_entity.id
_entity.type
_entity.pdbx_description
1 polymer ?
#
loop_
_entity_poly.entity_id
_entity_poly.type
_entity_poly.pdbx_seq_one_letter_code
_entity_poly.pdbx_strand_id
1 'polypeptide(L)'
;MAFPRWAGLLAASVALVLAANAPLTASAQGGFPPPAPPPYTPAADAKDLKAVLFNWTWHMGMLRGIDEHELIVSLEYQGKGTVQVDGQPCALTKYRASINYQTSGERIQYTCNRAGKTYSAIEVVSGPYAWNEDVVGAEIVKGKGKATPLPGAVEARLIRLWASPQGAPKAALQGAKQPDANKLADDVGNSAGDTKLAWEGGKPVVTFPIPGVPGATATATLNAKYMAESVVVRHGSTTTEFSYGDYNDWNSSLNKVEVLYAGKMTEKQNGKVVRELTTTETETGSVYVVVPVPASVKAATKVSAPFPAIATIPVLANPFGALFGQPAQPAKDEPMPRTADGKPDMTGNWNSFVGFFNWRYGNRRCGPTQSSDCTPAWNQTTDFEFEAPSRFGPNRPLYKPELWDKVQQLDMWTNKEDPVMTCQPLGVPRQGGPSRIFQTARDITFIYGGGFDGGGGYPEYRIIPTDNRQHDPKDLTTRYMGQTVGHWEGDTLVLDSVGFNDQTWLGRGGFFHSDQMHVVEKFTRKGNEILYEVTVEDPEVLVEPWVMTPRKLTANPSPDAGLVAERGNCEVYELTNITSQIRH
;
A
#
# COMPACT_ATOMS: atom_id res chain seq x y z
N MET A 1 -60.82 28.59 -49.93
CA MET A 1 -60.60 27.67 -48.84
C MET A 1 -59.08 27.50 -48.67
N ALA A 2 -58.49 28.12 -47.69
CA ALA A 2 -57.08 28.21 -47.48
C ALA A 2 -56.67 27.21 -46.39
N PHE A 3 -55.68 26.36 -46.68
CA PHE A 3 -55.00 25.57 -45.64
C PHE A 3 -53.79 26.32 -45.13
N PRO A 4 -53.56 26.42 -43.83
CA PRO A 4 -52.41 27.11 -43.27
C PRO A 4 -51.19 26.20 -43.18
N ARG A 5 -50.05 26.83 -43.34
CA ARG A 5 -48.70 26.30 -43.24
C ARG A 5 -48.35 25.72 -41.85
N TRP A 6 -48.07 24.43 -41.87
CA TRP A 6 -47.46 23.71 -40.73
C TRP A 6 -46.07 23.16 -41.20
N ALA A 7 -45.11 24.05 -41.34
CA ALA A 7 -43.75 23.66 -41.74
C ALA A 7 -42.64 24.12 -40.73
N GLY A 8 -43.05 24.61 -39.55
CA GLY A 8 -42.07 25.15 -38.60
C GLY A 8 -41.85 24.34 -37.32
N LEU A 9 -42.61 23.28 -37.06
CA LEU A 9 -42.56 22.52 -35.80
C LEU A 9 -41.87 21.14 -35.88
N LEU A 10 -41.49 20.69 -37.06
CA LEU A 10 -40.82 19.39 -37.25
C LEU A 10 -39.30 19.46 -37.10
N ALA A 11 -38.69 20.63 -37.25
CA ALA A 11 -37.24 20.79 -37.13
C ALA A 11 -36.76 20.87 -35.65
N ALA A 12 -37.62 21.34 -34.74
CA ALA A 12 -37.28 21.42 -33.33
C ALA A 12 -37.42 20.07 -32.58
N SER A 13 -38.29 19.19 -33.07
CA SER A 13 -38.52 17.88 -32.45
C SER A 13 -37.47 16.85 -32.81
N VAL A 14 -36.82 16.98 -33.99
CA VAL A 14 -35.74 16.08 -34.40
C VAL A 14 -34.43 16.40 -33.70
N ALA A 15 -34.18 17.66 -33.35
CA ALA A 15 -33.00 18.04 -32.58
C ALA A 15 -33.05 17.60 -31.11
N LEU A 16 -34.26 17.50 -30.50
CA LEU A 16 -34.43 17.01 -29.12
C LEU A 16 -34.35 15.48 -29.04
N VAL A 17 -34.71 14.75 -30.08
CA VAL A 17 -34.64 13.27 -30.12
C VAL A 17 -33.22 12.80 -30.42
N LEU A 18 -32.39 13.59 -31.11
CA LEU A 18 -30.99 13.28 -31.33
C LEU A 18 -30.08 13.61 -30.13
N ALA A 19 -30.50 14.51 -29.26
CA ALA A 19 -29.81 14.76 -27.99
C ALA A 19 -30.13 13.71 -26.90
N ALA A 20 -31.27 13.00 -27.02
CA ALA A 20 -31.65 11.93 -26.09
C ALA A 20 -31.08 10.56 -26.45
N ASN A 21 -30.45 10.41 -27.62
CA ASN A 21 -29.77 9.20 -28.07
C ASN A 21 -28.23 9.36 -28.14
N ALA A 22 -27.66 10.35 -27.49
CA ALA A 22 -26.26 10.23 -27.11
C ALA A 22 -26.20 8.94 -26.26
N PRO A 23 -25.33 7.97 -26.57
CA PRO A 23 -25.19 6.84 -25.70
C PRO A 23 -24.86 7.41 -24.33
N LEU A 24 -25.77 7.25 -23.39
CA LEU A 24 -25.42 7.18 -22.00
C LEU A 24 -24.40 6.05 -21.96
N THR A 25 -23.14 6.40 -22.22
CA THR A 25 -22.02 5.52 -21.97
C THR A 25 -22.17 5.16 -20.52
N ALA A 26 -22.51 3.93 -20.34
CA ALA A 26 -22.92 3.33 -19.11
C ALA A 26 -21.87 3.57 -18.02
N SER A 27 -22.10 4.58 -17.22
CA SER A 27 -21.66 4.61 -15.84
C SER A 27 -22.54 3.73 -14.94
N ALA A 28 -23.25 2.79 -15.53
CA ALA A 28 -24.18 1.88 -14.84
C ALA A 28 -23.50 0.59 -14.36
N GLN A 29 -22.23 0.41 -14.64
CA GLN A 29 -21.40 -0.50 -13.86
C GLN A 29 -20.57 0.41 -12.99
N GLY A 30 -20.76 0.40 -11.68
CA GLY A 30 -20.08 1.25 -10.68
C GLY A 30 -18.55 1.26 -10.74
N GLY A 31 -18.02 1.34 -11.94
CA GLY A 31 -16.63 1.57 -12.24
C GLY A 31 -16.36 3.05 -12.17
N PHE A 32 -15.34 3.41 -11.42
CA PHE A 32 -14.73 4.71 -11.51
C PHE A 32 -14.51 5.10 -12.97
N PRO A 33 -14.68 6.36 -13.33
CA PRO A 33 -14.24 6.81 -14.64
C PRO A 33 -12.79 6.35 -14.83
N PRO A 34 -12.42 5.86 -16.00
CA PRO A 34 -11.02 5.50 -16.25
C PRO A 34 -10.14 6.68 -15.82
N PRO A 35 -9.01 6.42 -15.18
CA PRO A 35 -8.11 7.48 -14.76
C PRO A 35 -7.78 8.34 -15.97
N ALA A 36 -7.66 9.64 -15.76
CA ALA A 36 -7.22 10.54 -16.81
C ALA A 36 -5.89 9.99 -17.35
N PRO A 37 -5.68 10.00 -18.68
CA PRO A 37 -4.40 9.60 -19.22
C PRO A 37 -3.31 10.44 -18.55
N PRO A 38 -2.14 9.85 -18.26
CA PRO A 38 -1.07 10.59 -17.62
C PRO A 38 -0.81 11.87 -18.42
N PRO A 39 -0.57 12.99 -17.76
CA PRO A 39 -0.45 14.30 -18.42
C PRO A 39 0.73 14.38 -19.39
N TYR A 40 1.55 13.34 -19.44
CA TYR A 40 2.76 13.28 -20.22
C TYR A 40 2.95 11.90 -20.85
N THR A 41 3.16 11.86 -22.15
CA THR A 41 3.48 10.63 -22.89
C THR A 41 4.99 10.53 -23.06
N PRO A 42 5.63 9.36 -22.87
CA PRO A 42 7.05 9.18 -23.10
C PRO A 42 7.45 9.61 -24.52
N ALA A 43 8.45 10.47 -24.64
CA ALA A 43 9.00 10.87 -25.92
C ALA A 43 10.06 9.85 -26.37
N ALA A 44 9.94 9.36 -27.59
CA ALA A 44 10.89 8.40 -28.14
C ALA A 44 12.33 8.97 -28.26
N ASP A 45 12.47 10.30 -28.34
CA ASP A 45 13.71 11.02 -28.48
C ASP A 45 14.04 11.94 -27.30
N ALA A 46 13.70 11.48 -26.09
CA ALA A 46 13.98 12.24 -24.87
C ALA A 46 15.45 12.68 -24.80
N LYS A 47 15.70 13.97 -24.59
CA LYS A 47 17.04 14.56 -24.61
C LYS A 47 17.47 15.20 -23.29
N ASP A 48 16.52 15.64 -22.49
CA ASP A 48 16.77 16.24 -21.19
C ASP A 48 16.56 15.25 -20.04
N LEU A 49 17.04 15.60 -18.86
CA LEU A 49 16.98 14.74 -17.69
C LEU A 49 15.54 14.35 -17.33
N LYS A 50 14.61 15.32 -17.42
CA LYS A 50 13.20 15.09 -17.11
C LYS A 50 12.60 14.01 -18.01
N ALA A 51 12.74 14.17 -19.30
CA ALA A 51 12.19 13.24 -20.29
C ALA A 51 12.84 11.84 -20.18
N VAL A 52 14.15 11.78 -19.92
CA VAL A 52 14.87 10.50 -19.73
C VAL A 52 14.39 9.80 -18.47
N LEU A 53 14.29 10.48 -17.34
CA LEU A 53 13.79 9.88 -16.08
C LEU A 53 12.34 9.45 -16.22
N PHE A 54 11.51 10.25 -16.91
CA PHE A 54 10.14 9.88 -17.16
C PHE A 54 10.01 8.61 -18.00
N ASN A 55 10.75 8.51 -19.10
CA ASN A 55 10.75 7.31 -19.93
C ASN A 55 11.26 6.09 -19.14
N TRP A 56 12.33 6.26 -18.38
CA TRP A 56 12.87 5.18 -17.56
C TRP A 56 11.86 4.66 -16.56
N THR A 57 11.24 5.53 -15.77
CA THR A 57 10.23 5.16 -14.78
C THR A 57 8.95 4.62 -15.40
N TRP A 58 8.55 5.17 -16.56
CA TRP A 58 7.40 4.69 -17.30
C TRP A 58 7.56 3.23 -17.76
N HIS A 59 8.67 2.91 -18.41
CA HIS A 59 8.93 1.54 -18.89
C HIS A 59 9.13 0.54 -17.75
N MET A 60 9.52 1.00 -16.57
CA MET A 60 9.66 0.16 -15.38
C MET A 60 8.34 -0.02 -14.59
N GLY A 61 7.22 0.47 -15.11
CA GLY A 61 5.90 0.32 -14.50
C GLY A 61 5.63 1.24 -13.30
N MET A 62 6.47 2.23 -13.07
CA MET A 62 6.36 3.09 -11.88
C MET A 62 5.32 4.19 -11.98
N LEU A 63 4.96 4.59 -13.20
CA LEU A 63 4.03 5.71 -13.46
C LEU A 63 2.70 5.24 -14.01
N ARG A 64 2.43 3.97 -13.95
CA ARG A 64 1.24 3.38 -14.54
C ARG A 64 0.46 2.65 -13.47
N GLY A 65 -0.83 2.88 -13.45
CA GLY A 65 -1.77 2.18 -12.60
C GLY A 65 -3.16 2.72 -12.81
N ILE A 66 -4.16 1.97 -12.41
CA ILE A 66 -5.56 2.41 -12.45
C ILE A 66 -5.73 3.71 -11.66
N ASP A 67 -4.93 3.87 -10.61
CA ASP A 67 -5.02 4.97 -9.67
C ASP A 67 -3.84 5.95 -9.80
N GLU A 68 -3.10 5.90 -10.92
CA GLU A 68 -1.89 6.72 -11.16
C GLU A 68 -0.80 6.57 -10.08
N HIS A 69 -0.82 5.45 -9.34
CA HIS A 69 0.15 5.18 -8.30
C HIS A 69 1.31 4.37 -8.80
N GLU A 70 2.43 4.55 -8.12
CA GLU A 70 3.52 3.63 -8.28
C GLU A 70 3.13 2.23 -7.81
N LEU A 71 3.12 1.28 -8.74
CA LEU A 71 2.83 -0.12 -8.43
C LEU A 71 4.03 -0.86 -7.83
N ILE A 72 5.25 -0.33 -7.98
CA ILE A 72 6.50 -0.98 -7.59
C ILE A 72 7.02 -0.46 -6.25
N VAL A 73 6.17 -0.43 -5.26
CA VAL A 73 6.58 -0.11 -3.88
C VAL A 73 7.36 -1.25 -3.27
N SER A 74 6.99 -2.47 -3.63
CA SER A 74 7.68 -3.70 -3.27
C SER A 74 7.73 -4.66 -4.45
N LEU A 75 8.65 -5.61 -4.38
CA LEU A 75 8.94 -6.54 -5.44
C LEU A 75 9.49 -7.82 -4.84
N GLU A 76 9.08 -8.95 -5.40
CA GLU A 76 9.76 -10.22 -5.19
C GLU A 76 10.18 -10.82 -6.52
N TYR A 77 11.33 -11.49 -6.53
CA TYR A 77 11.74 -12.27 -7.68
C TYR A 77 12.47 -13.54 -7.27
N GLN A 78 12.33 -14.54 -8.10
CA GLN A 78 13.05 -15.81 -7.98
C GLN A 78 13.99 -15.97 -9.17
N GLY A 79 15.03 -16.78 -9.00
CA GLY A 79 16.02 -16.97 -10.05
C GLY A 79 16.83 -18.23 -9.89
N LYS A 80 17.55 -18.58 -10.96
CA LYS A 80 18.57 -19.62 -11.02
C LYS A 80 19.89 -19.04 -11.50
N GLY A 81 20.98 -19.69 -11.24
CA GLY A 81 22.31 -19.21 -11.63
C GLY A 81 23.36 -19.57 -10.61
N THR A 82 24.25 -18.62 -10.30
CA THR A 82 25.37 -18.84 -9.36
C THR A 82 25.54 -17.68 -8.39
N VAL A 83 25.98 -17.96 -7.18
CA VAL A 83 26.51 -17.01 -6.21
C VAL A 83 27.90 -17.42 -5.77
N GLN A 84 28.70 -16.49 -5.30
CA GLN A 84 30.01 -16.82 -4.74
C GLN A 84 29.87 -17.22 -3.27
N VAL A 85 30.43 -18.37 -2.91
CA VAL A 85 30.59 -18.83 -1.52
C VAL A 85 32.06 -19.12 -1.30
N ASP A 86 32.69 -18.44 -0.34
CA ASP A 86 34.14 -18.52 -0.08
C ASP A 86 35.00 -18.27 -1.35
N GLY A 87 34.59 -17.29 -2.15
CA GLY A 87 35.28 -16.90 -3.38
C GLY A 87 35.19 -17.91 -4.55
N GLN A 88 34.29 -18.90 -4.47
CA GLN A 88 34.05 -19.88 -5.51
C GLN A 88 32.59 -19.92 -5.96
N PRO A 89 32.30 -20.16 -7.24
CA PRO A 89 30.94 -20.28 -7.73
C PRO A 89 30.17 -21.42 -7.06
N CYS A 90 28.96 -21.17 -6.61
CA CYS A 90 28.02 -22.10 -6.02
C CYS A 90 26.72 -22.09 -6.82
N ALA A 91 26.31 -23.22 -7.40
CA ALA A 91 25.14 -23.32 -8.25
C ALA A 91 23.84 -23.21 -7.43
N LEU A 92 23.01 -22.25 -7.73
CA LEU A 92 21.74 -22.00 -7.04
C LEU A 92 20.74 -23.12 -7.29
N THR A 93 20.16 -23.62 -6.23
CA THR A 93 19.00 -24.53 -6.26
C THR A 93 17.72 -23.82 -5.85
N LYS A 94 17.83 -22.77 -5.03
CA LYS A 94 16.75 -21.85 -4.66
C LYS A 94 17.32 -20.44 -4.55
N TYR A 95 16.57 -19.47 -5.01
CA TYR A 95 16.86 -18.05 -4.82
C TYR A 95 15.56 -17.26 -4.82
N ARG A 96 15.37 -16.45 -3.80
CA ARG A 96 14.26 -15.50 -3.68
C ARG A 96 14.78 -14.19 -3.08
N ALA A 97 14.44 -13.08 -3.69
CA ALA A 97 14.68 -11.76 -3.17
C ALA A 97 13.35 -11.06 -2.96
N SER A 98 13.17 -10.52 -1.76
CA SER A 98 11.99 -9.76 -1.34
C SER A 98 12.43 -8.35 -1.02
N ILE A 99 11.92 -7.36 -1.75
CA ILE A 99 12.35 -5.97 -1.69
C ILE A 99 11.18 -5.09 -1.29
N ASN A 100 11.40 -4.20 -0.32
CA ASN A 100 10.50 -3.11 0.01
C ASN A 100 11.28 -1.79 -0.09
N TYR A 101 11.01 -1.02 -1.13
CA TYR A 101 11.70 0.24 -1.38
C TYR A 101 11.35 1.33 -0.38
N GLN A 102 10.16 1.31 0.21
CA GLN A 102 9.75 2.30 1.22
C GLN A 102 10.59 2.26 2.49
N THR A 103 11.02 1.06 2.87
CA THR A 103 11.83 0.85 4.07
C THR A 103 13.31 0.66 3.78
N SER A 104 13.75 0.79 2.51
CA SER A 104 15.08 0.34 2.06
C SER A 104 15.36 -1.07 2.52
N GLY A 105 14.36 -1.94 2.43
CA GLY A 105 14.39 -3.31 2.93
C GLY A 105 14.64 -4.30 1.80
N GLU A 106 15.59 -5.22 2.00
CA GLU A 106 15.80 -6.36 1.12
C GLU A 106 16.09 -7.61 1.96
N ARG A 107 15.43 -8.71 1.64
CA ARG A 107 15.75 -10.05 2.14
C ARG A 107 16.08 -10.95 0.97
N ILE A 108 17.29 -11.50 0.92
CA ILE A 108 17.69 -12.50 -0.06
C ILE A 108 17.84 -13.84 0.64
N GLN A 109 17.13 -14.83 0.13
CA GLN A 109 17.21 -16.22 0.58
C GLN A 109 17.77 -17.06 -0.54
N TYR A 110 18.80 -17.85 -0.29
CA TYR A 110 19.28 -18.78 -1.29
C TYR A 110 19.78 -20.09 -0.67
N THR A 111 19.72 -21.11 -1.50
CA THR A 111 20.39 -22.39 -1.30
C THR A 111 21.15 -22.71 -2.56
N CYS A 112 22.40 -23.15 -2.44
CA CYS A 112 23.23 -23.54 -3.57
C CYS A 112 24.07 -24.76 -3.26
N ASN A 113 24.52 -25.43 -4.31
CA ASN A 113 25.39 -26.64 -4.24
C ASN A 113 26.76 -26.37 -4.86
N ARG A 114 27.81 -26.75 -4.13
CA ARG A 114 29.18 -26.70 -4.61
C ARG A 114 29.92 -27.96 -4.16
N ALA A 115 30.47 -28.70 -5.11
CA ALA A 115 31.24 -29.93 -4.84
C ALA A 115 30.50 -30.92 -3.91
N GLY A 116 29.20 -31.10 -4.11
CA GLY A 116 28.34 -31.98 -3.31
C GLY A 116 27.94 -31.46 -1.94
N LYS A 117 28.38 -30.27 -1.56
CA LYS A 117 27.98 -29.61 -0.31
C LYS A 117 26.93 -28.55 -0.56
N THR A 118 25.88 -28.54 0.27
CA THR A 118 24.81 -27.53 0.26
C THR A 118 25.16 -26.39 1.19
N TYR A 119 24.92 -25.16 0.70
CA TYR A 119 25.07 -23.91 1.44
C TYR A 119 23.72 -23.17 1.38
N SER A 120 23.35 -22.53 2.49
CA SER A 120 22.15 -21.69 2.56
C SER A 120 22.45 -20.40 3.31
N ALA A 121 21.84 -19.32 2.90
CA ALA A 121 21.91 -18.04 3.60
C ALA A 121 20.60 -17.27 3.46
N ILE A 122 20.31 -16.44 4.48
CA ILE A 122 19.28 -15.42 4.46
C ILE A 122 19.96 -14.12 4.84
N GLU A 123 20.12 -13.24 3.87
CA GLU A 123 20.77 -11.95 4.00
C GLU A 123 19.70 -10.85 4.04
N VAL A 124 19.77 -9.94 5.02
CA VAL A 124 18.76 -8.91 5.21
C VAL A 124 19.38 -7.54 5.41
N VAL A 125 18.78 -6.54 4.80
CA VAL A 125 19.01 -5.12 5.09
C VAL A 125 17.67 -4.41 5.27
N SER A 126 17.61 -3.46 6.20
CA SER A 126 16.44 -2.59 6.38
C SER A 126 16.90 -1.25 6.92
N GLY A 127 16.89 -0.24 6.05
CA GLY A 127 17.49 1.06 6.37
C GLY A 127 18.95 0.94 6.85
N PRO A 128 19.30 1.47 8.03
CA PRO A 128 20.66 1.44 8.54
C PRO A 128 21.08 0.12 9.18
N TYR A 129 20.29 -0.93 9.06
CA TYR A 129 20.50 -2.22 9.73
C TYR A 129 20.74 -3.33 8.71
N ALA A 130 21.74 -4.19 8.97
CA ALA A 130 21.96 -5.43 8.23
C ALA A 130 22.22 -6.59 9.17
N TRP A 131 21.70 -7.77 8.83
CA TRP A 131 21.85 -9.01 9.59
C TRP A 131 21.68 -10.22 8.69
N ASN A 132 22.08 -11.38 9.20
CA ASN A 132 21.71 -12.65 8.62
C ASN A 132 20.72 -13.37 9.52
N GLU A 133 19.81 -14.12 8.91
CA GLU A 133 18.81 -14.94 9.60
C GLU A 133 19.12 -16.43 9.41
N ASP A 134 18.85 -17.25 10.42
CA ASP A 134 18.86 -18.72 10.28
C ASP A 134 17.50 -19.26 9.78
N VAL A 135 16.42 -18.53 10.07
CA VAL A 135 15.09 -18.75 9.53
C VAL A 135 14.48 -17.39 9.15
N VAL A 136 13.58 -17.37 8.19
CA VAL A 136 12.91 -16.14 7.76
C VAL A 136 12.17 -15.49 8.92
N GLY A 137 12.42 -14.19 9.15
CA GLY A 137 11.82 -13.44 10.25
C GLY A 137 12.35 -13.85 11.64
N ALA A 138 13.60 -14.29 11.70
CA ALA A 138 14.25 -14.65 12.97
C ALA A 138 14.09 -13.56 14.03
N GLU A 139 13.77 -13.96 15.26
CA GLU A 139 13.56 -13.11 16.46
C GLU A 139 12.35 -12.15 16.38
N ILE A 140 11.58 -12.17 15.31
CA ILE A 140 10.34 -11.38 15.23
C ILE A 140 9.27 -11.96 16.16
N VAL A 141 9.19 -13.28 16.23
CA VAL A 141 8.46 -13.99 17.27
C VAL A 141 9.44 -14.44 18.33
N LYS A 142 9.17 -14.13 19.59
CA LYS A 142 10.05 -14.46 20.72
C LYS A 142 10.43 -15.94 20.73
N GLY A 143 11.74 -16.23 20.73
CA GLY A 143 12.27 -17.58 20.77
C GLY A 143 12.27 -18.35 19.45
N LYS A 144 11.89 -17.71 18.34
CA LYS A 144 11.95 -18.30 17.00
C LYS A 144 13.13 -17.74 16.22
N GLY A 145 14.09 -18.58 15.86
CA GLY A 145 15.25 -18.23 15.05
C GLY A 145 16.29 -17.35 15.75
N LYS A 146 17.35 -17.05 15.00
CA LYS A 146 18.45 -16.17 15.43
C LYS A 146 18.79 -15.18 14.32
N ALA A 147 18.77 -13.90 14.64
CA ALA A 147 19.29 -12.83 13.82
C ALA A 147 20.75 -12.52 14.23
N THR A 148 21.67 -12.56 13.29
CA THR A 148 23.08 -12.24 13.52
C THR A 148 23.36 -10.86 12.93
N PRO A 149 23.60 -9.81 13.76
CA PRO A 149 23.88 -8.46 13.28
C PRO A 149 25.16 -8.42 12.44
N LEU A 150 25.13 -7.68 11.33
CA LEU A 150 26.25 -7.46 10.42
C LEU A 150 26.31 -5.99 9.97
N PRO A 151 26.63 -5.03 10.88
CA PRO A 151 26.62 -3.60 10.53
C PRO A 151 27.51 -3.25 9.34
N GLY A 152 28.63 -3.94 9.15
CA GLY A 152 29.54 -3.74 8.01
C GLY A 152 28.98 -4.17 6.65
N ALA A 153 27.83 -4.86 6.60
CA ALA A 153 27.19 -5.26 5.35
C ALA A 153 26.12 -4.26 4.85
N VAL A 154 25.78 -3.24 5.63
CA VAL A 154 24.72 -2.28 5.31
C VAL A 154 24.94 -1.65 3.94
N GLU A 155 26.09 -1.02 3.73
CA GLU A 155 26.39 -0.27 2.51
C GLU A 155 26.35 -1.14 1.26
N ALA A 156 26.98 -2.32 1.32
CA ALA A 156 26.98 -3.24 0.18
C ALA A 156 25.57 -3.74 -0.18
N ARG A 157 24.72 -4.02 0.82
CA ARG A 157 23.35 -4.45 0.60
C ARG A 157 22.44 -3.33 0.11
N LEU A 158 22.62 -2.10 0.60
CA LEU A 158 21.92 -0.93 0.09
C LEU A 158 22.33 -0.59 -1.35
N ILE A 159 23.61 -0.72 -1.69
CA ILE A 159 24.09 -0.56 -3.08
C ILE A 159 23.38 -1.57 -3.98
N ARG A 160 23.31 -2.82 -3.59
CA ARG A 160 22.60 -3.85 -4.36
C ARG A 160 21.12 -3.52 -4.55
N LEU A 161 20.43 -3.13 -3.48
CA LEU A 161 19.02 -2.75 -3.51
C LEU A 161 18.78 -1.56 -4.45
N TRP A 162 19.55 -0.48 -4.30
CA TRP A 162 19.33 0.75 -5.05
C TRP A 162 19.95 0.77 -6.45
N ALA A 163 20.83 -0.18 -6.75
CA ALA A 163 21.30 -0.40 -8.11
C ALA A 163 20.44 -1.42 -8.87
N SER A 164 19.45 -2.07 -8.25
CA SER A 164 18.53 -3.02 -8.90
C SER A 164 17.72 -2.36 -10.02
N PRO A 165 17.11 -3.14 -10.95
CA PRO A 165 16.40 -2.57 -12.10
C PRO A 165 15.36 -1.52 -11.74
N GLN A 166 14.56 -1.72 -10.70
CA GLN A 166 13.59 -0.76 -10.20
C GLN A 166 14.16 0.19 -9.14
N GLY A 167 15.18 -0.22 -8.40
CA GLY A 167 15.83 0.64 -7.40
C GLY A 167 16.58 1.82 -8.01
N ALA A 168 17.26 1.61 -9.13
CA ALA A 168 18.08 2.64 -9.77
C ALA A 168 17.27 3.87 -10.23
N PRO A 169 16.14 3.74 -10.96
CA PRO A 169 15.33 4.90 -11.28
C PRO A 169 14.73 5.60 -10.06
N LYS A 170 14.37 4.87 -8.99
CA LYS A 170 13.92 5.48 -7.74
C LYS A 170 15.02 6.30 -7.06
N ALA A 171 16.23 5.77 -6.99
CA ALA A 171 17.39 6.49 -6.46
C ALA A 171 17.74 7.72 -7.30
N ALA A 172 17.63 7.62 -8.63
CA ALA A 172 17.83 8.73 -9.54
C ALA A 172 16.80 9.85 -9.33
N LEU A 173 15.52 9.50 -9.16
CA LEU A 173 14.45 10.46 -8.84
C LEU A 173 14.71 11.15 -7.51
N GLN A 174 15.10 10.41 -6.47
CA GLN A 174 15.42 10.97 -5.17
C GLN A 174 16.61 11.92 -5.24
N GLY A 175 17.65 11.55 -5.97
CA GLY A 175 18.80 12.41 -6.21
C GLY A 175 18.46 13.67 -7.02
N ALA A 176 17.46 13.61 -7.88
CA ALA A 176 16.92 14.76 -8.59
C ALA A 176 16.05 15.67 -7.70
N LYS A 177 15.87 15.34 -6.42
CA LYS A 177 14.97 16.02 -5.47
C LYS A 177 13.52 16.08 -5.96
N GLN A 178 13.13 15.08 -6.70
CA GLN A 178 11.79 14.95 -7.26
C GLN A 178 11.13 13.68 -6.74
N PRO A 179 10.67 13.70 -5.47
CA PRO A 179 10.06 12.55 -4.85
C PRO A 179 8.65 12.27 -5.38
N ASP A 180 8.03 13.24 -6.02
CA ASP A 180 6.66 13.15 -6.50
C ASP A 180 6.63 12.73 -7.97
N ALA A 181 6.31 11.46 -8.22
CA ALA A 181 6.17 10.95 -9.58
C ALA A 181 5.06 11.67 -10.37
N ASN A 182 4.06 12.20 -9.69
CA ASN A 182 2.96 12.91 -10.33
C ASN A 182 3.39 14.30 -10.80
N LYS A 183 4.42 14.86 -10.20
CA LYS A 183 5.04 16.10 -10.61
C LYS A 183 6.20 15.91 -11.60
N LEU A 184 6.50 14.67 -11.97
CA LEU A 184 7.54 14.39 -12.96
C LEU A 184 7.35 15.20 -14.26
N ALA A 185 6.09 15.41 -14.64
CA ALA A 185 5.79 16.20 -15.83
C ALA A 185 6.21 17.67 -15.69
N ASP A 186 6.13 18.25 -14.49
CA ASP A 186 6.29 19.68 -14.29
C ASP A 186 7.70 20.09 -13.81
N ASP A 187 8.29 19.32 -12.89
CA ASP A 187 9.43 19.78 -12.09
C ASP A 187 10.73 18.97 -12.25
N VAL A 188 10.68 17.73 -12.77
CA VAL A 188 11.89 16.93 -12.95
C VAL A 188 12.81 17.61 -13.95
N GLY A 189 14.09 17.68 -13.62
CA GLY A 189 15.10 18.33 -14.43
C GLY A 189 15.30 19.82 -14.14
N ASN A 190 14.36 20.46 -13.45
CA ASN A 190 14.49 21.84 -13.00
C ASN A 190 15.06 21.94 -11.58
N SER A 191 15.20 20.82 -10.89
CA SER A 191 15.73 20.78 -9.53
C SER A 191 17.25 20.86 -9.52
N ALA A 192 17.81 21.54 -8.52
CA ALA A 192 19.25 21.58 -8.24
C ALA A 192 19.74 20.28 -7.54
N GLY A 193 19.26 19.12 -8.01
CA GLY A 193 19.60 17.83 -7.45
C GLY A 193 20.98 17.31 -7.86
N ASP A 194 21.37 16.19 -7.28
CA ASP A 194 22.66 15.54 -7.54
C ASP A 194 22.59 14.55 -8.72
N THR A 195 21.40 14.26 -9.23
CA THR A 195 21.21 13.43 -10.42
C THR A 195 21.56 14.23 -11.67
N LYS A 196 22.37 13.64 -12.55
CA LYS A 196 22.89 14.26 -13.76
C LYS A 196 22.68 13.36 -14.97
N LEU A 197 22.46 13.95 -16.13
CA LEU A 197 22.37 13.27 -17.43
C LEU A 197 23.59 13.63 -18.28
N ALA A 198 24.18 12.64 -18.89
CA ALA A 198 25.16 12.74 -19.98
C ALA A 198 24.76 11.81 -21.12
N TRP A 199 25.41 11.95 -22.27
CA TRP A 199 25.23 11.09 -23.43
C TRP A 199 26.58 10.49 -23.83
N GLU A 200 26.66 9.17 -23.89
CA GLU A 200 27.86 8.44 -24.26
C GLU A 200 27.53 7.41 -25.35
N GLY A 201 28.18 7.53 -26.50
CA GLY A 201 27.89 6.65 -27.63
C GLY A 201 26.43 6.66 -28.11
N GLY A 202 25.74 7.78 -27.93
CA GLY A 202 24.32 7.92 -28.27
C GLY A 202 23.34 7.33 -27.23
N LYS A 203 23.83 6.84 -26.11
CA LYS A 203 23.02 6.33 -25.02
C LYS A 203 22.91 7.34 -23.87
N PRO A 204 21.73 7.42 -23.20
CA PRO A 204 21.61 8.22 -21.98
C PRO A 204 22.39 7.57 -20.85
N VAL A 205 23.17 8.38 -20.13
CA VAL A 205 23.94 7.98 -18.94
C VAL A 205 23.50 8.85 -17.78
N VAL A 206 22.88 8.23 -16.77
CA VAL A 206 22.35 8.93 -15.60
C VAL A 206 23.21 8.61 -14.40
N THR A 207 23.76 9.67 -13.76
CA THR A 207 24.56 9.57 -12.54
C THR A 207 23.77 10.09 -11.35
N PHE A 208 23.74 9.36 -10.25
CA PHE A 208 22.95 9.69 -9.07
C PHE A 208 23.57 9.12 -7.77
N PRO A 209 23.27 9.70 -6.60
CA PRO A 209 23.71 9.17 -5.32
C PRO A 209 22.92 7.91 -4.92
N ILE A 210 23.54 7.03 -4.14
CA ILE A 210 22.87 5.87 -3.55
C ILE A 210 22.25 6.27 -2.19
N PRO A 211 20.92 6.14 -2.04
CA PRO A 211 20.25 6.45 -0.78
C PRO A 211 20.82 5.66 0.41
N GLY A 212 21.13 6.36 1.51
CA GLY A 212 21.64 5.73 2.72
C GLY A 212 23.11 5.30 2.68
N VAL A 213 23.85 5.57 1.58
CA VAL A 213 25.28 5.27 1.44
C VAL A 213 26.06 6.53 1.09
N PRO A 214 26.47 7.33 2.08
CA PRO A 214 27.19 8.58 1.84
C PRO A 214 28.46 8.37 0.99
N GLY A 215 28.64 9.19 -0.03
CA GLY A 215 29.79 9.12 -0.93
C GLY A 215 29.70 8.03 -2.03
N ALA A 216 28.68 7.20 -2.03
CA ALA A 216 28.43 6.27 -3.14
C ALA A 216 27.75 6.99 -4.31
N THR A 217 28.29 6.79 -5.50
CA THR A 217 27.73 7.33 -6.75
C THR A 217 27.47 6.19 -7.73
N ALA A 218 26.26 6.13 -8.24
CA ALA A 218 25.84 5.22 -9.30
C ALA A 218 25.84 5.91 -10.65
N THR A 219 26.20 5.19 -11.69
CA THR A 219 26.12 5.60 -13.08
C THR A 219 25.37 4.51 -13.84
N ALA A 220 24.16 4.82 -14.31
CA ALA A 220 23.33 3.93 -15.11
C ALA A 220 23.46 4.27 -16.60
N THR A 221 23.76 3.27 -17.42
CA THR A 221 23.68 3.38 -18.89
C THR A 221 22.34 2.79 -19.33
N LEU A 222 21.55 3.58 -20.07
CA LEU A 222 20.23 3.14 -20.52
C LEU A 222 20.27 2.70 -22.00
N ASN A 223 19.46 1.71 -22.32
CA ASN A 223 19.29 1.24 -23.71
C ASN A 223 18.35 2.16 -24.51
N ALA A 224 18.09 1.82 -25.77
CA ALA A 224 17.22 2.58 -26.65
C ALA A 224 15.75 2.66 -26.19
N LYS A 225 15.34 1.80 -25.26
CA LYS A 225 14.03 1.82 -24.59
C LYS A 225 14.09 2.43 -23.19
N TYR A 226 15.15 3.17 -22.88
CA TYR A 226 15.37 3.82 -21.57
C TYR A 226 15.38 2.86 -20.36
N MET A 227 15.69 1.58 -20.55
CA MET A 227 15.92 0.64 -19.46
C MET A 227 17.42 0.52 -19.19
N ALA A 228 17.80 0.32 -17.93
CA ALA A 228 19.20 0.17 -17.58
C ALA A 228 19.82 -1.09 -18.21
N GLU A 229 20.90 -0.93 -18.96
CA GLU A 229 21.76 -2.05 -19.39
C GLU A 229 22.79 -2.37 -18.32
N SER A 230 23.27 -1.33 -17.64
CA SER A 230 24.23 -1.45 -16.55
C SER A 230 24.06 -0.34 -15.54
N VAL A 231 24.43 -0.65 -14.29
CA VAL A 231 24.59 0.33 -13.21
C VAL A 231 25.93 0.08 -12.55
N VAL A 232 26.81 1.07 -12.59
CA VAL A 232 28.13 1.01 -11.97
C VAL A 232 28.15 1.90 -10.74
N VAL A 233 28.40 1.31 -9.58
CA VAL A 233 28.48 2.06 -8.30
C VAL A 233 29.92 2.13 -7.84
N ARG A 234 30.38 3.35 -7.54
CA ARG A 234 31.69 3.61 -6.95
C ARG A 234 31.51 4.08 -5.50
N HIS A 235 32.17 3.38 -4.59
CA HIS A 235 32.17 3.72 -3.17
C HIS A 235 33.52 3.40 -2.54
N GLY A 236 34.26 4.41 -2.11
CA GLY A 236 35.65 4.27 -1.67
C GLY A 236 36.52 3.67 -2.76
N SER A 237 37.20 2.56 -2.47
CA SER A 237 38.03 1.81 -3.41
C SER A 237 37.26 0.68 -4.13
N THR A 238 35.98 0.53 -3.82
CA THR A 238 35.16 -0.57 -4.38
C THR A 238 34.36 -0.06 -5.57
N THR A 239 34.39 -0.84 -6.66
CA THR A 239 33.50 -0.67 -7.80
C THR A 239 32.61 -1.90 -7.88
N THR A 240 31.29 -1.69 -7.81
CA THR A 240 30.28 -2.74 -8.03
C THR A 240 29.56 -2.47 -9.34
N GLU A 241 29.55 -3.45 -10.21
CA GLU A 241 28.94 -3.37 -11.55
C GLU A 241 27.78 -4.33 -11.62
N PHE A 242 26.63 -3.80 -12.02
CA PHE A 242 25.43 -4.58 -12.31
C PHE A 242 25.15 -4.50 -13.82
N SER A 243 24.90 -5.62 -14.45
CA SER A 243 24.47 -5.71 -15.85
C SER A 243 23.11 -6.36 -15.92
N TYR A 244 22.24 -5.80 -16.78
CA TYR A 244 20.85 -6.21 -16.93
C TYR A 244 20.54 -6.47 -18.41
N GLY A 245 19.77 -7.51 -18.66
CA GLY A 245 19.35 -7.87 -20.01
C GLY A 245 18.07 -8.70 -20.00
N ASP A 246 17.60 -8.98 -21.21
CA ASP A 246 16.43 -9.83 -21.44
C ASP A 246 15.21 -9.38 -20.59
N TYR A 247 14.89 -8.07 -20.66
CA TYR A 247 13.75 -7.52 -19.95
C TYR A 247 12.46 -8.14 -20.46
N ASN A 248 11.66 -8.66 -19.56
CA ASN A 248 10.36 -9.27 -19.82
C ASN A 248 9.27 -8.51 -19.07
N ASP A 249 8.08 -8.51 -19.65
CA ASP A 249 6.88 -8.04 -18.95
C ASP A 249 6.34 -9.17 -18.09
N TRP A 250 6.38 -8.96 -16.80
CA TRP A 250 5.90 -9.91 -15.79
C TRP A 250 4.47 -9.61 -15.33
N ASN A 251 3.85 -8.63 -15.95
CA ASN A 251 2.48 -8.30 -15.63
C ASN A 251 1.51 -9.25 -16.31
N SER A 252 0.34 -9.43 -15.74
CA SER A 252 -0.73 -10.18 -16.38
C SER A 252 -1.13 -9.52 -17.71
N SER A 253 -1.35 -10.30 -18.76
CA SER A 253 -1.83 -9.85 -20.06
C SER A 253 -3.16 -9.08 -20.01
N LEU A 254 -3.88 -9.16 -18.91
CA LEU A 254 -5.12 -8.41 -18.66
C LEU A 254 -4.86 -6.99 -18.17
N ASN A 255 -3.69 -6.72 -17.63
CA ASN A 255 -3.27 -5.38 -17.23
C ASN A 255 -2.65 -4.68 -18.46
N LYS A 256 -3.21 -3.57 -18.85
CA LYS A 256 -2.68 -2.74 -19.95
C LYS A 256 -1.36 -2.01 -19.59
N VAL A 257 -0.74 -2.39 -18.51
CA VAL A 257 0.44 -1.76 -17.93
C VAL A 257 1.60 -2.72 -18.04
N GLU A 258 2.66 -2.31 -18.72
CA GLU A 258 3.91 -3.06 -18.74
C GLU A 258 4.67 -2.87 -17.44
N VAL A 259 5.11 -3.94 -16.80
CA VAL A 259 6.04 -3.94 -15.68
C VAL A 259 7.24 -4.78 -16.06
N LEU A 260 8.23 -4.10 -16.62
CA LEU A 260 9.42 -4.76 -17.12
C LEU A 260 10.41 -5.05 -16.00
N TYR A 261 10.92 -6.26 -15.95
CA TYR A 261 12.00 -6.67 -15.06
C TYR A 261 13.07 -7.44 -15.82
N ALA A 262 14.35 -7.30 -15.39
CA ALA A 262 15.47 -7.95 -16.06
C ALA A 262 15.39 -9.48 -15.94
N GLY A 263 15.42 -10.16 -17.08
CA GLY A 263 15.49 -11.61 -17.18
C GLY A 263 16.88 -12.16 -16.87
N LYS A 264 17.93 -11.37 -17.11
CA LYS A 264 19.33 -11.70 -16.76
C LYS A 264 19.98 -10.59 -15.96
N MET A 265 20.68 -10.98 -14.91
CA MET A 265 21.40 -10.07 -14.03
C MET A 265 22.79 -10.64 -13.70
N THR A 266 23.81 -9.77 -13.81
CA THR A 266 25.18 -10.11 -13.37
C THR A 266 25.66 -9.03 -12.43
N GLU A 267 26.23 -9.41 -11.30
CA GLU A 267 26.89 -8.52 -10.34
C GLU A 267 28.36 -8.86 -10.30
N LYS A 268 29.20 -7.81 -10.46
CA LYS A 268 30.66 -7.90 -10.30
C LYS A 268 31.13 -6.95 -9.23
N GLN A 269 32.11 -7.36 -8.45
CA GLN A 269 32.82 -6.52 -7.51
C GLN A 269 34.30 -6.46 -7.87
N ASN A 270 34.80 -5.27 -8.15
CA ASN A 270 36.17 -5.05 -8.63
C ASN A 270 36.54 -5.98 -9.81
N GLY A 271 35.62 -6.10 -10.79
CA GLY A 271 35.78 -6.91 -11.99
C GLY A 271 35.53 -8.42 -11.80
N LYS A 272 35.36 -8.91 -10.57
CA LYS A 272 35.08 -10.34 -10.31
C LYS A 272 33.58 -10.56 -10.20
N VAL A 273 33.07 -11.57 -10.90
CA VAL A 273 31.65 -11.97 -10.81
C VAL A 273 31.38 -12.51 -9.41
N VAL A 274 30.36 -11.93 -8.73
CA VAL A 274 29.91 -12.37 -7.42
C VAL A 274 28.53 -13.03 -7.50
N ARG A 275 27.74 -12.71 -8.54
CA ARG A 275 26.43 -13.31 -8.74
C ARG A 275 26.01 -13.23 -10.20
N GLU A 276 25.43 -14.31 -10.70
CA GLU A 276 24.77 -14.38 -12.00
C GLU A 276 23.40 -15.01 -11.82
N LEU A 277 22.37 -14.35 -12.31
CA LEU A 277 20.98 -14.79 -12.17
C LEU A 277 20.26 -14.75 -13.50
N THR A 278 19.44 -15.76 -13.74
CA THR A 278 18.34 -15.75 -14.68
C THR A 278 17.05 -15.75 -13.88
N THR A 279 16.25 -14.69 -14.01
CA THR A 279 14.96 -14.54 -13.35
C THR A 279 14.01 -15.60 -13.88
N THR A 280 13.36 -16.31 -12.98
CA THR A 280 12.37 -17.36 -13.32
C THR A 280 10.96 -16.93 -12.98
N GLU A 281 10.81 -16.00 -12.06
CA GLU A 281 9.52 -15.46 -11.61
C GLU A 281 9.74 -14.09 -11.01
N THR A 282 8.81 -13.18 -11.23
CA THR A 282 8.80 -11.85 -10.63
C THR A 282 7.38 -11.50 -10.25
N GLU A 283 7.22 -11.03 -9.03
CA GLU A 283 5.97 -10.54 -8.52
C GLU A 283 6.12 -9.08 -8.14
N THR A 284 5.42 -8.22 -8.87
CA THR A 284 5.46 -6.78 -8.71
C THR A 284 4.24 -6.30 -7.95
N GLY A 285 4.43 -5.30 -7.08
CA GLY A 285 3.33 -4.71 -6.34
C GLY A 285 2.74 -5.60 -5.24
N SER A 286 3.52 -6.55 -4.69
CA SER A 286 3.08 -7.27 -3.49
C SER A 286 2.88 -6.29 -2.34
N VAL A 287 1.70 -6.32 -1.73
CA VAL A 287 1.41 -5.44 -0.59
C VAL A 287 2.13 -5.87 0.68
N TYR A 288 2.61 -7.11 0.73
CA TYR A 288 3.10 -7.67 1.98
C TYR A 288 4.55 -8.15 1.90
N VAL A 289 5.46 -7.28 1.53
CA VAL A 289 6.90 -7.47 1.74
C VAL A 289 7.31 -6.66 2.96
N VAL A 290 7.54 -7.34 4.08
CA VAL A 290 7.92 -6.74 5.35
C VAL A 290 9.33 -7.17 5.75
N VAL A 291 10.12 -6.21 6.25
CA VAL A 291 11.50 -6.43 6.69
C VAL A 291 11.68 -5.78 8.07
N PRO A 292 10.97 -6.28 9.10
CA PRO A 292 11.07 -5.75 10.45
C PRO A 292 12.47 -6.04 11.03
N VAL A 293 13.01 -5.05 11.76
CA VAL A 293 14.35 -5.16 12.34
C VAL A 293 14.27 -5.75 13.74
N PRO A 294 14.91 -6.90 14.01
CA PRO A 294 14.94 -7.50 15.33
C PRO A 294 15.56 -6.59 16.40
N ALA A 295 15.07 -6.68 17.64
CA ALA A 295 15.57 -5.87 18.74
C ALA A 295 17.07 -6.06 19.00
N SER A 296 17.58 -7.28 18.88
CA SER A 296 19.00 -7.62 19.00
C SER A 296 19.87 -6.89 17.96
N VAL A 297 19.38 -6.79 16.71
CA VAL A 297 20.04 -6.09 15.61
C VAL A 297 20.07 -4.58 15.87
N LYS A 298 18.95 -4.01 16.33
CA LYS A 298 18.89 -2.60 16.72
C LYS A 298 19.89 -2.28 17.84
N ALA A 299 19.93 -3.12 18.86
CA ALA A 299 20.84 -2.96 19.99
C ALA A 299 22.32 -3.06 19.61
N ALA A 300 22.66 -3.89 18.64
CA ALA A 300 24.04 -4.10 18.18
C ALA A 300 24.53 -3.05 17.18
N THR A 301 23.64 -2.21 16.64
CA THR A 301 23.98 -1.23 15.58
C THR A 301 23.86 0.19 16.12
N LYS A 302 24.98 0.93 16.12
CA LYS A 302 24.95 2.37 16.43
C LYS A 302 24.58 3.15 15.18
N VAL A 303 23.38 3.72 15.16
CA VAL A 303 22.95 4.65 14.12
C VAL A 303 23.34 6.07 14.54
N SER A 304 24.30 6.65 13.86
CA SER A 304 24.88 7.96 14.20
C SER A 304 24.15 9.15 13.57
N ALA A 305 23.33 8.90 12.55
CA ALA A 305 22.52 9.91 11.87
C ALA A 305 21.16 9.33 11.46
N PRO A 306 20.13 10.17 11.33
CA PRO A 306 18.86 9.72 10.76
C PRO A 306 19.10 9.09 9.39
N PHE A 307 18.55 7.92 9.15
CA PHE A 307 18.54 7.32 7.83
C PHE A 307 17.68 8.22 6.91
N PRO A 308 18.13 8.54 5.68
CA PRO A 308 17.35 9.39 4.79
C PRO A 308 15.95 8.81 4.64
N ALA A 309 14.94 9.66 4.87
CA ALA A 309 13.58 9.31 4.49
C ALA A 309 13.60 9.04 2.99
N ILE A 310 13.22 7.84 2.60
CA ILE A 310 13.04 7.55 1.21
C ILE A 310 11.75 8.23 0.83
N ALA A 311 11.84 9.09 -0.17
CA ALA A 311 10.68 9.64 -0.78
C ALA A 311 9.84 8.46 -1.26
N THR A 312 8.85 8.11 -0.49
CA THR A 312 7.70 7.40 -1.03
C THR A 312 7.16 8.32 -2.11
N ILE A 313 6.95 7.80 -3.29
CA ILE A 313 6.25 8.56 -4.33
C ILE A 313 4.95 9.03 -3.69
N PRO A 314 4.73 10.33 -3.51
CA PRO A 314 3.54 10.80 -2.84
C PRO A 314 2.35 10.35 -3.67
N VAL A 315 1.41 9.86 -2.98
CA VAL A 315 0.09 9.58 -3.50
C VAL A 315 -0.50 10.88 -4.05
N LEU A 316 -1.09 10.81 -5.21
CA LEU A 316 -1.82 11.93 -5.83
C LEU A 316 -2.70 12.65 -4.81
N ALA A 317 -2.61 13.95 -4.80
CA ALA A 317 -3.63 14.80 -4.21
C ALA A 317 -4.98 14.37 -4.80
N ASN A 318 -5.85 13.91 -3.93
CA ASN A 318 -7.18 13.39 -4.15
C ASN A 318 -7.81 13.73 -5.53
N PRO A 319 -7.77 12.85 -6.54
CA PRO A 319 -8.45 13.10 -7.80
C PRO A 319 -9.97 13.22 -7.61
N PHE A 320 -10.48 12.73 -6.47
CA PHE A 320 -11.89 12.78 -6.11
C PHE A 320 -12.25 13.96 -5.20
N GLY A 321 -11.29 14.73 -4.70
CA GLY A 321 -11.57 15.90 -3.87
C GLY A 321 -12.47 16.93 -4.55
N ALA A 322 -12.37 17.04 -5.87
CA ALA A 322 -13.26 17.86 -6.67
C ALA A 322 -14.67 17.25 -6.86
N LEU A 323 -14.80 15.93 -6.75
CA LEU A 323 -16.07 15.19 -6.91
C LEU A 323 -16.84 15.06 -5.58
N PHE A 324 -16.14 14.99 -4.46
CA PHE A 324 -16.76 14.79 -3.14
C PHE A 324 -16.74 16.02 -2.22
N GLY A 325 -16.40 17.17 -2.76
CA GLY A 325 -16.44 18.43 -2.03
C GLY A 325 -15.12 18.77 -1.33
N GLN A 326 -14.96 20.03 -1.03
CA GLN A 326 -13.83 20.58 -0.28
C GLN A 326 -13.68 19.84 1.04
N PRO A 327 -12.45 19.60 1.53
CA PRO A 327 -12.25 19.12 2.88
C PRO A 327 -13.04 20.02 3.83
N ALA A 328 -13.81 19.40 4.72
CA ALA A 328 -14.60 20.14 5.68
C ALA A 328 -13.68 21.15 6.39
N GLN A 329 -14.10 22.41 6.42
CA GLN A 329 -13.37 23.43 7.16
C GLN A 329 -13.15 22.94 8.59
N PRO A 330 -12.01 23.25 9.22
CA PRO A 330 -11.76 22.84 10.59
C PRO A 330 -12.97 23.28 11.45
N ALA A 331 -13.46 22.35 12.25
CA ALA A 331 -14.62 22.60 13.10
C ALA A 331 -14.38 23.86 13.91
N LYS A 332 -15.32 24.81 13.84
CA LYS A 332 -15.36 25.92 14.78
C LYS A 332 -15.44 25.32 16.19
N ASP A 333 -14.85 26.00 17.18
CA ASP A 333 -14.99 25.65 18.60
C ASP A 333 -16.47 25.80 19.02
N GLU A 334 -17.28 24.85 18.60
CA GLU A 334 -18.68 24.74 19.00
C GLU A 334 -18.76 23.91 20.28
N PRO A 335 -19.61 24.27 21.24
CA PRO A 335 -19.80 23.46 22.42
C PRO A 335 -20.24 22.05 22.04
N MET A 336 -19.58 21.05 22.57
CA MET A 336 -19.94 19.65 22.35
C MET A 336 -21.34 19.38 22.94
N PRO A 337 -22.31 18.90 22.17
CA PRO A 337 -23.61 18.54 22.69
C PRO A 337 -23.48 17.34 23.64
N ARG A 338 -24.31 17.37 24.71
CA ARG A 338 -24.35 16.31 25.72
C ARG A 338 -25.76 15.78 25.89
N THR A 339 -25.84 14.52 26.18
CA THR A 339 -27.08 13.84 26.59
C THR A 339 -27.51 14.25 27.99
N ALA A 340 -28.72 13.91 28.39
CA ALA A 340 -29.26 14.27 29.71
C ALA A 340 -28.45 13.70 30.90
N ASP A 341 -27.75 12.58 30.69
CA ASP A 341 -26.83 11.94 31.65
C ASP A 341 -25.39 12.47 31.56
N GLY A 342 -25.17 13.55 30.78
CA GLY A 342 -23.89 14.26 30.70
C GLY A 342 -22.85 13.65 29.79
N LYS A 343 -23.15 12.55 29.10
CA LYS A 343 -22.27 11.93 28.09
C LYS A 343 -22.21 12.79 26.83
N PRO A 344 -21.12 12.73 26.04
CA PRO A 344 -21.14 13.29 24.70
C PRO A 344 -22.29 12.71 23.88
N ASP A 345 -23.07 13.56 23.25
CA ASP A 345 -24.13 13.11 22.35
C ASP A 345 -23.53 12.76 21.00
N MET A 346 -23.50 11.48 20.65
CA MET A 346 -22.98 10.98 19.37
C MET A 346 -24.05 10.94 18.28
N THR A 347 -25.33 11.22 18.65
CA THR A 347 -26.45 11.11 17.70
C THR A 347 -26.26 12.06 16.52
N GLY A 348 -26.54 11.58 15.32
CA GLY A 348 -26.48 12.39 14.11
C GLY A 348 -26.03 11.62 12.88
N ASN A 349 -25.93 12.38 11.80
CA ASN A 349 -25.35 11.91 10.55
C ASN A 349 -23.88 12.34 10.48
N TRP A 350 -23.05 11.45 10.00
CA TRP A 350 -21.62 11.64 9.98
C TRP A 350 -21.05 11.35 8.59
N ASN A 351 -20.17 12.20 8.10
CA ASN A 351 -19.32 11.86 6.96
C ASN A 351 -18.31 10.85 7.45
N SER A 352 -18.57 9.62 7.11
CA SER A 352 -17.71 8.50 7.45
C SER A 352 -16.76 8.23 6.27
N PHE A 353 -15.62 7.68 6.54
CA PHE A 353 -14.77 7.16 5.51
C PHE A 353 -15.27 5.75 5.15
N VAL A 354 -15.22 5.43 3.89
CA VAL A 354 -15.68 4.16 3.37
C VAL A 354 -14.56 3.13 3.48
N GLY A 355 -14.87 1.97 4.06
CA GLY A 355 -13.90 0.92 4.27
C GLY A 355 -13.55 0.06 3.04
N PHE A 356 -14.16 0.28 1.90
CA PHE A 356 -13.99 -0.59 0.75
C PHE A 356 -12.60 -0.53 0.13
N PHE A 357 -12.10 0.65 -0.10
CA PHE A 357 -10.71 0.82 -0.44
C PHE A 357 -9.94 0.77 0.85
N ASN A 358 -9.28 -0.29 1.09
CA ASN A 358 -8.32 -0.48 2.15
C ASN A 358 -8.31 0.65 3.15
N TRP A 359 -8.42 0.33 4.39
CA TRP A 359 -8.00 1.24 5.42
C TRP A 359 -6.68 1.86 4.97
N ARG A 360 -6.60 3.17 4.99
CA ARG A 360 -5.32 3.82 4.95
C ARG A 360 -4.48 3.24 6.05
N TYR A 361 -3.45 2.57 5.68
CA TYR A 361 -2.53 2.06 6.68
C TYR A 361 -1.67 3.17 7.27
N GLY A 362 -1.82 4.41 6.79
CA GLY A 362 -1.10 5.59 7.27
C GLY A 362 0.40 5.51 7.02
N ASN A 363 1.08 6.60 7.34
CA ASN A 363 2.52 6.71 7.15
C ASN A 363 3.32 6.13 8.34
N ARG A 364 2.66 5.69 9.40
CA ARG A 364 3.29 5.24 10.63
C ARG A 364 2.67 3.94 11.09
N ARG A 365 3.53 3.02 11.46
CA ARG A 365 3.13 1.85 12.18
C ARG A 365 3.34 2.09 13.67
N CYS A 366 2.29 1.88 14.43
CA CYS A 366 2.33 1.95 15.87
C CYS A 366 2.50 0.56 16.44
N GLY A 367 3.57 0.33 17.18
CA GLY A 367 3.81 -0.95 17.82
C GLY A 367 5.23 -1.08 18.37
N PRO A 368 5.49 -2.08 19.22
CA PRO A 368 6.77 -2.23 19.90
C PRO A 368 7.97 -2.40 18.98
N THR A 369 7.77 -3.02 17.82
CA THR A 369 8.86 -3.31 16.87
C THR A 369 9.14 -2.17 15.91
N GLN A 370 8.20 -1.25 15.73
CA GLN A 370 8.31 -0.13 14.79
C GLN A 370 7.84 1.18 15.44
N SER A 371 8.29 1.43 16.65
CA SER A 371 7.85 2.59 17.40
C SER A 371 7.97 3.85 16.55
N SER A 372 6.89 4.44 16.25
CA SER A 372 6.80 5.80 15.81
C SER A 372 5.85 6.52 16.73
N ASP A 373 5.91 7.82 16.70
CA ASP A 373 5.00 8.64 17.43
C ASP A 373 3.57 8.38 16.91
N CYS A 374 2.80 7.62 17.67
CA CYS A 374 1.42 7.26 17.39
C CYS A 374 0.44 8.11 18.17
N THR A 375 0.87 9.25 18.62
CA THR A 375 -0.03 10.17 19.33
C THR A 375 -1.15 10.60 18.40
N PRO A 376 -2.42 10.35 18.74
CA PRO A 376 -3.54 10.85 17.96
C PRO A 376 -3.46 12.37 17.88
N ALA A 377 -3.36 12.89 16.68
CA ALA A 377 -3.28 14.31 16.49
C ALA A 377 -4.54 14.80 15.79
N TRP A 378 -5.40 15.50 16.51
CA TRP A 378 -6.55 16.19 15.96
C TRP A 378 -6.19 17.17 14.83
N ASN A 379 -4.93 17.57 14.73
CA ASN A 379 -4.41 18.53 13.77
C ASN A 379 -3.64 17.89 12.61
N GLN A 380 -3.55 16.59 12.53
CA GLN A 380 -2.90 15.93 11.40
C GLN A 380 -3.81 16.00 10.17
N THR A 381 -3.57 16.97 9.32
CA THR A 381 -4.27 17.10 8.04
C THR A 381 -3.77 16.09 7.03
N THR A 382 -2.51 15.68 7.12
CA THR A 382 -1.85 14.74 6.21
C THR A 382 -2.44 13.33 6.26
N ASP A 383 -3.01 12.91 7.40
CA ASP A 383 -3.66 11.60 7.51
C ASP A 383 -5.03 11.55 6.84
N PHE A 384 -5.56 12.71 6.47
CA PHE A 384 -6.84 12.87 5.79
C PHE A 384 -6.71 13.28 4.33
N GLU A 385 -5.53 13.59 3.87
CA GLU A 385 -5.30 13.62 2.44
C GLU A 385 -5.63 12.24 1.92
N PHE A 386 -6.55 12.23 0.98
CA PHE A 386 -6.99 11.02 0.32
C PHE A 386 -5.79 10.42 -0.41
N GLU A 387 -5.02 9.66 0.31
CA GLU A 387 -4.13 8.74 -0.36
C GLU A 387 -5.05 7.75 -1.03
N ALA A 388 -5.02 7.68 -2.31
CA ALA A 388 -5.65 6.64 -3.04
C ALA A 388 -5.34 5.30 -2.39
N PRO A 389 -6.17 4.31 -2.53
CA PRO A 389 -6.23 3.10 -1.73
C PRO A 389 -4.85 2.49 -1.60
N SER A 390 -4.14 2.95 -0.61
CA SER A 390 -2.76 2.61 -0.44
C SER A 390 -2.69 1.31 0.35
N ARG A 391 -2.93 0.22 -0.35
CA ARG A 391 -2.50 -1.08 0.15
C ARG A 391 -0.98 -1.15 0.34
N PHE A 392 -0.28 -0.12 -0.06
CA PHE A 392 1.16 0.06 0.09
C PHE A 392 1.54 0.94 1.28
N GLY A 393 0.59 1.41 2.09
CA GLY A 393 0.90 2.19 3.30
C GLY A 393 1.81 1.42 4.27
N PRO A 394 2.71 2.08 4.98
CA PRO A 394 3.65 1.42 5.89
C PRO A 394 2.98 0.87 7.16
N ASN A 395 1.84 1.44 7.58
CA ASN A 395 1.10 0.96 8.75
C ASN A 395 0.20 -0.22 8.39
N ARG A 396 0.72 -1.41 8.45
CA ARG A 396 0.01 -2.67 8.19
C ARG A 396 0.19 -3.64 9.35
N PRO A 397 -0.77 -4.57 9.54
CA PRO A 397 -0.65 -5.59 10.58
C PRO A 397 0.63 -6.42 10.36
N LEU A 398 1.37 -6.68 11.42
CA LEU A 398 2.55 -7.52 11.36
C LEU A 398 2.17 -8.97 11.65
N TYR A 399 2.02 -9.75 10.58
CA TYR A 399 1.79 -11.18 10.68
C TYR A 399 3.04 -11.92 11.16
N LYS A 400 2.82 -13.07 11.80
CA LYS A 400 3.90 -14.00 12.11
C LYS A 400 4.61 -14.45 10.82
N PRO A 401 5.93 -14.65 10.86
CA PRO A 401 6.71 -14.93 9.65
C PRO A 401 6.20 -16.11 8.81
N GLU A 402 5.68 -17.14 9.46
CA GLU A 402 5.11 -18.31 8.80
C GLU A 402 3.84 -18.02 7.98
N LEU A 403 3.24 -16.85 8.16
CA LEU A 403 2.01 -16.44 7.47
C LEU A 403 2.26 -15.41 6.35
N TRP A 404 3.49 -14.90 6.20
CA TRP A 404 3.78 -13.86 5.20
C TRP A 404 3.45 -14.31 3.77
N ASP A 405 3.83 -15.52 3.41
CA ASP A 405 3.52 -16.07 2.07
C ASP A 405 2.00 -16.26 1.87
N LYS A 406 1.26 -16.62 2.93
CA LYS A 406 -0.21 -16.72 2.86
C LYS A 406 -0.85 -15.36 2.58
N VAL A 407 -0.42 -14.30 3.26
CA VAL A 407 -0.94 -12.94 3.01
C VAL A 407 -0.68 -12.52 1.57
N GLN A 408 0.52 -12.75 1.05
CA GLN A 408 0.86 -12.43 -0.34
C GLN A 408 0.02 -13.24 -1.33
N GLN A 409 -0.18 -14.52 -1.07
CA GLN A 409 -1.00 -15.37 -1.92
C GLN A 409 -2.46 -14.90 -1.95
N LEU A 410 -3.02 -14.53 -0.81
CA LEU A 410 -4.38 -13.99 -0.74
C LEU A 410 -4.48 -12.63 -1.45
N ASP A 411 -3.47 -11.77 -1.33
CA ASP A 411 -3.41 -10.51 -2.07
C ASP A 411 -3.37 -10.73 -3.59
N MET A 412 -2.60 -11.69 -4.06
CA MET A 412 -2.50 -12.03 -5.47
C MET A 412 -3.86 -12.44 -6.08
N TRP A 413 -4.70 -13.09 -5.29
CA TRP A 413 -6.02 -13.55 -5.71
C TRP A 413 -7.17 -12.76 -5.07
N THR A 414 -6.97 -11.48 -4.79
CA THR A 414 -7.92 -10.65 -4.06
C THR A 414 -9.34 -10.70 -4.63
N ASN A 415 -9.49 -10.67 -5.95
CA ASN A 415 -10.79 -10.72 -6.60
C ASN A 415 -11.52 -12.06 -6.44
N LYS A 416 -10.83 -13.11 -6.03
CA LYS A 416 -11.39 -14.44 -5.75
C LYS A 416 -11.48 -14.72 -4.25
N GLU A 417 -10.42 -14.37 -3.52
CA GLU A 417 -10.24 -14.78 -2.13
C GLU A 417 -10.80 -13.76 -1.12
N ASP A 418 -10.98 -12.49 -1.54
CA ASP A 418 -11.57 -11.48 -0.65
C ASP A 418 -13.05 -11.81 -0.38
N PRO A 419 -13.44 -12.03 0.89
CA PRO A 419 -14.82 -12.42 1.26
C PRO A 419 -15.88 -11.45 0.75
N VAL A 420 -15.55 -10.17 0.59
CA VAL A 420 -16.46 -9.17 0.03
C VAL A 420 -16.89 -9.51 -1.39
N MET A 421 -16.02 -10.12 -2.18
CA MET A 421 -16.32 -10.55 -3.54
C MET A 421 -17.30 -11.72 -3.59
N THR A 422 -17.49 -12.40 -2.47
CA THR A 422 -18.49 -13.46 -2.29
C THR A 422 -19.68 -13.01 -1.45
N CYS A 423 -19.98 -11.72 -1.45
CA CYS A 423 -21.13 -11.12 -0.76
C CYS A 423 -21.09 -11.23 0.78
N GLN A 424 -19.93 -11.46 1.37
CA GLN A 424 -19.79 -11.45 2.81
C GLN A 424 -19.69 -9.99 3.33
N PRO A 425 -20.11 -9.72 4.57
CA PRO A 425 -19.92 -8.43 5.22
C PRO A 425 -18.44 -8.03 5.27
N LEU A 426 -18.17 -6.73 5.33
CA LEU A 426 -16.79 -6.22 5.47
C LEU A 426 -16.15 -6.59 6.81
N GLY A 427 -16.96 -6.72 7.87
CA GLY A 427 -16.46 -6.94 9.21
C GLY A 427 -15.88 -5.67 9.85
N VAL A 428 -15.55 -5.75 11.14
CA VAL A 428 -14.87 -4.69 11.90
C VAL A 428 -13.37 -5.05 11.96
N PRO A 429 -12.47 -4.10 11.74
CA PRO A 429 -12.65 -2.66 11.54
C PRO A 429 -12.83 -2.22 10.08
N ARG A 430 -12.80 -3.15 9.11
CA ARG A 430 -12.86 -2.83 7.68
C ARG A 430 -14.14 -2.09 7.26
N GLN A 431 -15.23 -2.27 8.00
CA GLN A 431 -16.49 -1.55 7.76
C GLN A 431 -16.34 -0.03 7.88
N GLY A 432 -15.37 0.43 8.64
CA GLY A 432 -15.15 1.86 8.86
C GLY A 432 -16.02 2.46 9.94
N GLY A 433 -16.10 3.78 9.96
CA GLY A 433 -16.94 4.53 10.89
C GLY A 433 -18.42 4.51 10.46
N PRO A 434 -19.36 4.63 11.40
CA PRO A 434 -20.78 4.71 11.09
C PRO A 434 -21.12 6.01 10.35
N SER A 435 -22.06 5.92 9.40
CA SER A 435 -22.64 7.08 8.71
C SER A 435 -23.77 7.72 9.51
N ARG A 436 -24.41 6.95 10.38
CA ARG A 436 -25.48 7.44 11.25
C ARG A 436 -25.40 6.80 12.63
N ILE A 437 -25.59 7.58 13.65
CA ILE A 437 -25.55 7.15 15.06
C ILE A 437 -26.86 7.54 15.74
N PHE A 438 -27.42 6.61 16.50
CA PHE A 438 -28.48 6.85 17.46
C PHE A 438 -27.99 6.44 18.84
N GLN A 439 -28.14 7.31 19.81
CA GLN A 439 -27.70 7.08 21.19
C GLN A 439 -28.87 7.15 22.14
N THR A 440 -28.95 6.14 23.01
CA THR A 440 -29.86 6.13 24.16
C THR A 440 -29.04 6.09 25.46
N ALA A 441 -29.69 6.12 26.60
CA ALA A 441 -29.02 5.96 27.89
C ALA A 441 -28.44 4.56 28.13
N ARG A 442 -28.84 3.54 27.35
CA ARG A 442 -28.49 2.14 27.55
C ARG A 442 -27.68 1.52 26.42
N ASP A 443 -27.82 2.05 25.23
CA ASP A 443 -27.20 1.50 24.01
C ASP A 443 -26.89 2.60 23.01
N ILE A 444 -26.04 2.26 22.05
CA ILE A 444 -25.78 3.07 20.87
C ILE A 444 -25.95 2.21 19.63
N THR A 445 -26.64 2.75 18.64
CA THR A 445 -26.84 2.08 17.35
C THR A 445 -26.02 2.77 16.29
N PHE A 446 -25.15 2.02 15.67
CA PHE A 446 -24.38 2.41 14.51
C PHE A 446 -25.04 1.87 13.25
N ILE A 447 -25.28 2.76 12.28
CA ILE A 447 -25.67 2.38 10.94
C ILE A 447 -24.53 2.74 10.00
N TYR A 448 -24.09 1.77 9.24
CA TYR A 448 -23.06 1.92 8.22
C TYR A 448 -23.75 2.07 6.87
N GLY A 449 -23.44 3.15 6.16
CA GLY A 449 -23.90 3.30 4.79
C GLY A 449 -23.25 2.26 3.88
N GLY A 450 -23.98 1.80 2.89
CA GLY A 450 -23.38 0.99 1.83
C GLY A 450 -22.30 1.77 1.10
N GLY A 451 -21.17 1.14 0.85
CA GLY A 451 -20.06 1.77 0.14
C GLY A 451 -20.42 2.14 -1.28
N PHE A 452 -19.79 3.19 -1.77
CA PHE A 452 -20.02 3.77 -3.10
C PHE A 452 -19.53 2.90 -4.27
N ASP A 453 -18.92 1.80 -4.02
CA ASP A 453 -18.01 1.15 -4.95
C ASP A 453 -18.53 -0.11 -5.61
N GLY A 454 -19.81 -0.21 -5.84
CA GLY A 454 -20.36 -1.26 -6.70
C GLY A 454 -19.97 -2.72 -6.38
N GLY A 455 -19.18 -2.92 -5.35
CA GLY A 455 -18.57 -4.19 -4.98
C GLY A 455 -18.99 -4.74 -3.64
N GLY A 456 -19.94 -4.14 -2.93
CA GLY A 456 -20.52 -4.84 -1.81
C GLY A 456 -20.39 -4.24 -0.42
N GLY A 457 -20.22 -2.93 -0.28
CA GLY A 457 -20.50 -2.30 0.99
C GLY A 457 -21.99 -2.41 1.28
N TYR A 458 -22.40 -3.45 1.97
CA TYR A 458 -23.77 -3.58 2.39
C TYR A 458 -24.07 -2.68 3.55
N PRO A 459 -25.29 -2.09 3.62
CA PRO A 459 -25.73 -1.44 4.83
C PRO A 459 -25.73 -2.46 5.96
N GLU A 460 -24.95 -2.16 6.97
CA GLU A 460 -24.83 -2.96 8.18
C GLU A 460 -25.21 -2.11 9.38
N TYR A 461 -25.54 -2.75 10.48
CA TYR A 461 -25.80 -2.04 11.72
C TYR A 461 -25.25 -2.82 12.92
N ARG A 462 -24.97 -2.08 13.99
CA ARG A 462 -24.58 -2.63 15.29
C ARG A 462 -25.42 -1.96 16.37
N ILE A 463 -26.05 -2.74 17.22
CA ILE A 463 -26.71 -2.25 18.45
C ILE A 463 -25.83 -2.65 19.61
N ILE A 464 -25.23 -1.69 20.25
CA ILE A 464 -24.13 -1.88 21.22
C ILE A 464 -24.61 -1.42 22.59
N PRO A 465 -24.72 -2.33 23.57
CA PRO A 465 -25.02 -1.94 24.94
C PRO A 465 -23.86 -1.12 25.52
N THR A 466 -24.19 -0.01 26.21
CA THR A 466 -23.20 0.89 26.83
C THR A 466 -23.40 1.00 28.35
N ASP A 467 -23.90 -0.05 28.93
CA ASP A 467 -24.23 -0.16 30.36
C ASP A 467 -23.11 -0.80 31.22
N ASN A 468 -21.90 -0.81 30.72
CA ASN A 468 -20.69 -1.39 31.33
C ASN A 468 -20.75 -2.91 31.56
N ARG A 469 -21.64 -3.63 30.83
CA ARG A 469 -21.62 -5.09 30.89
C ARG A 469 -20.33 -5.65 30.31
N GLN A 470 -19.96 -6.84 30.75
CA GLN A 470 -18.85 -7.59 30.20
C GLN A 470 -19.37 -8.63 29.19
N HIS A 471 -18.46 -9.12 28.35
CA HIS A 471 -18.75 -10.27 27.50
C HIS A 471 -19.07 -11.51 28.36
N ASP A 472 -20.10 -12.25 28.01
CA ASP A 472 -20.37 -13.55 28.61
C ASP A 472 -19.77 -14.66 27.72
N PRO A 473 -18.73 -15.36 28.17
CA PRO A 473 -18.12 -16.43 27.39
C PRO A 473 -19.08 -17.56 27.00
N LYS A 474 -20.21 -17.70 27.70
CA LYS A 474 -21.21 -18.73 27.41
C LYS A 474 -22.13 -18.34 26.25
N ASP A 475 -22.28 -17.04 26.00
CA ASP A 475 -23.12 -16.48 24.94
C ASP A 475 -22.34 -16.05 23.71
N LEU A 476 -21.03 -16.27 23.67
CA LEU A 476 -20.20 -15.94 22.53
C LEU A 476 -20.53 -16.86 21.34
N THR A 477 -21.26 -16.32 20.39
CA THR A 477 -21.43 -16.91 19.06
C THR A 477 -20.63 -16.11 18.04
N THR A 478 -19.89 -16.79 17.18
CA THR A 478 -19.07 -16.12 16.16
C THR A 478 -19.93 -15.41 15.12
N ARG A 479 -19.56 -14.16 14.80
CA ARG A 479 -20.26 -13.29 13.86
C ARG A 479 -19.27 -12.51 13.00
N TYR A 480 -19.71 -12.02 11.85
CA TYR A 480 -18.90 -11.16 10.97
C TYR A 480 -18.46 -9.85 11.64
N MET A 481 -19.35 -9.25 12.45
CA MET A 481 -19.10 -7.97 13.13
C MET A 481 -18.67 -8.18 14.59
N GLY A 482 -18.48 -9.42 15.03
CA GLY A 482 -18.24 -9.78 16.43
C GLY A 482 -19.43 -9.49 17.34
N GLN A 483 -19.22 -9.69 18.61
CA GLN A 483 -20.10 -9.24 19.68
C GLN A 483 -19.42 -8.05 20.39
N THR A 484 -20.13 -6.95 20.51
CA THR A 484 -19.57 -5.70 21.02
C THR A 484 -20.28 -5.27 22.29
N VAL A 485 -19.52 -4.88 23.29
CA VAL A 485 -19.98 -4.15 24.47
C VAL A 485 -19.29 -2.80 24.53
N GLY A 486 -19.95 -1.82 25.14
CA GLY A 486 -19.42 -0.45 25.21
C GLY A 486 -19.43 0.11 26.62
N HIS A 487 -18.51 1.02 26.89
CA HIS A 487 -18.48 1.81 28.11
C HIS A 487 -17.90 3.21 27.82
N TRP A 488 -18.07 4.11 28.77
CA TRP A 488 -17.58 5.46 28.66
C TRP A 488 -16.36 5.70 29.54
N GLU A 489 -15.28 6.21 28.97
CA GLU A 489 -14.09 6.73 29.65
C GLU A 489 -14.04 8.25 29.48
N GLY A 490 -14.65 8.97 30.43
CA GLY A 490 -14.82 10.42 30.30
C GLY A 490 -15.65 10.76 29.05
N ASP A 491 -15.07 11.45 28.08
CA ASP A 491 -15.71 11.86 26.82
C ASP A 491 -15.46 10.89 25.66
N THR A 492 -14.84 9.74 25.93
CA THR A 492 -14.56 8.70 24.95
C THR A 492 -15.49 7.50 25.14
N LEU A 493 -16.19 7.12 24.10
CA LEU A 493 -16.87 5.84 24.01
C LEU A 493 -15.86 4.77 23.60
N VAL A 494 -15.69 3.76 24.44
CA VAL A 494 -14.85 2.60 24.17
C VAL A 494 -15.72 1.40 23.85
N LEU A 495 -15.48 0.78 22.72
CA LEU A 495 -16.16 -0.43 22.27
C LEU A 495 -15.17 -1.58 22.27
N ASP A 496 -15.57 -2.67 22.88
CA ASP A 496 -14.82 -3.91 23.00
C ASP A 496 -15.55 -5.00 22.22
N SER A 497 -14.88 -5.63 21.26
CA SER A 497 -15.49 -6.58 20.34
C SER A 497 -14.69 -7.87 20.26
N VAL A 498 -15.36 -9.00 20.49
CA VAL A 498 -14.82 -10.37 20.41
C VAL A 498 -15.82 -11.29 19.69
N GLY A 499 -15.50 -12.56 19.53
CA GLY A 499 -16.40 -13.54 18.92
C GLY A 499 -16.59 -13.29 17.42
N PHE A 500 -15.53 -12.97 16.73
CA PHE A 500 -15.53 -12.88 15.27
C PHE A 500 -15.48 -14.28 14.64
N ASN A 501 -16.09 -14.43 13.48
CA ASN A 501 -15.73 -15.55 12.60
C ASN A 501 -14.50 -15.15 11.77
N ASP A 502 -13.86 -16.12 11.12
CA ASP A 502 -12.66 -15.92 10.29
C ASP A 502 -12.99 -15.59 8.82
N GLN A 503 -14.24 -15.17 8.54
CA GLN A 503 -14.75 -14.99 7.19
C GLN A 503 -14.73 -13.53 6.73
N THR A 504 -13.96 -12.68 7.36
CA THR A 504 -13.72 -11.29 6.96
C THR A 504 -12.23 -11.00 6.94
N TRP A 505 -11.87 -9.85 6.35
CA TRP A 505 -10.49 -9.38 6.35
C TRP A 505 -10.39 -8.03 7.05
N LEU A 506 -9.21 -7.73 7.61
CA LEU A 506 -8.91 -6.42 8.19
C LEU A 506 -8.82 -5.30 7.14
N GLY A 507 -8.59 -5.69 5.88
CA GLY A 507 -8.47 -4.80 4.73
C GLY A 507 -8.20 -5.60 3.47
N ARG A 508 -8.22 -4.93 2.31
CA ARG A 508 -7.81 -5.56 1.04
C ARG A 508 -6.34 -5.94 1.11
N GLY A 509 -5.94 -6.88 0.30
CA GLY A 509 -4.55 -7.31 0.22
C GLY A 509 -4.24 -8.51 1.08
N GLY A 510 -5.24 -9.37 1.32
CA GLY A 510 -5.04 -10.64 2.00
C GLY A 510 -4.91 -10.53 3.52
N PHE A 511 -5.33 -9.40 4.11
CA PHE A 511 -5.20 -9.17 5.56
C PHE A 511 -6.27 -9.90 6.35
N PHE A 512 -6.19 -11.22 6.36
CA PHE A 512 -7.08 -12.10 7.11
C PHE A 512 -6.85 -12.01 8.62
N HIS A 513 -7.79 -12.51 9.39
CA HIS A 513 -7.68 -12.69 10.85
C HIS A 513 -8.18 -14.08 11.26
N SER A 514 -7.97 -14.44 12.52
CA SER A 514 -8.54 -15.65 13.11
C SER A 514 -9.83 -15.35 13.88
N ASP A 515 -10.48 -16.38 14.41
CA ASP A 515 -11.62 -16.25 15.30
C ASP A 515 -11.23 -15.78 16.74
N GLN A 516 -9.92 -15.72 17.01
CA GLN A 516 -9.37 -15.16 18.26
C GLN A 516 -9.14 -13.65 18.19
N MET A 517 -9.59 -13.01 17.11
CA MET A 517 -9.47 -11.58 16.95
C MET A 517 -10.23 -10.84 18.06
N HIS A 518 -9.60 -9.80 18.60
CA HIS A 518 -10.16 -8.84 19.53
C HIS A 518 -9.96 -7.43 18.98
N VAL A 519 -11.01 -6.62 18.97
CA VAL A 519 -10.96 -5.26 18.44
C VAL A 519 -11.45 -4.27 19.49
N VAL A 520 -10.62 -3.27 19.77
CA VAL A 520 -10.98 -2.14 20.60
C VAL A 520 -11.11 -0.89 19.74
N GLU A 521 -12.31 -0.31 19.72
CA GLU A 521 -12.61 0.93 19.00
C GLU A 521 -12.83 2.07 19.99
N LYS A 522 -12.27 3.25 19.75
CA LYS A 522 -12.48 4.45 20.57
C LYS A 522 -13.06 5.58 19.75
N PHE A 523 -14.11 6.17 20.23
CA PHE A 523 -14.80 7.30 19.62
C PHE A 523 -14.76 8.49 20.57
N THR A 524 -13.96 9.49 20.28
CA THR A 524 -13.85 10.71 21.09
C THR A 524 -14.45 11.88 20.34
N ARG A 525 -15.58 12.40 20.82
CA ARG A 525 -16.24 13.55 20.19
C ARG A 525 -15.60 14.86 20.64
N LYS A 526 -15.36 15.76 19.67
CA LYS A 526 -14.96 17.16 19.90
C LYS A 526 -15.71 18.06 18.94
N GLY A 527 -16.68 18.83 19.45
CA GLY A 527 -17.54 19.67 18.60
C GLY A 527 -18.25 18.84 17.53
N ASN A 528 -18.00 19.16 16.28
CA ASN A 528 -18.59 18.51 15.10
C ASN A 528 -17.70 17.38 14.52
N GLU A 529 -16.70 16.96 15.25
CA GLU A 529 -15.81 15.86 14.85
C GLU A 529 -15.84 14.72 15.88
N ILE A 530 -15.65 13.50 15.40
CA ILE A 530 -15.34 12.33 16.22
C ILE A 530 -14.00 11.79 15.75
N LEU A 531 -13.03 11.71 16.66
CA LEU A 531 -11.80 10.95 16.45
C LEU A 531 -12.13 9.47 16.64
N TYR A 532 -11.75 8.67 15.67
CA TYR A 532 -11.93 7.22 15.65
C TYR A 532 -10.58 6.53 15.65
N GLU A 533 -10.34 5.73 16.67
CA GLU A 533 -9.11 5.00 16.90
C GLU A 533 -9.42 3.52 17.04
N VAL A 534 -8.56 2.65 16.51
CA VAL A 534 -8.77 1.21 16.53
C VAL A 534 -7.48 0.48 16.85
N THR A 535 -7.59 -0.50 17.73
CA THR A 535 -6.54 -1.49 17.99
C THR A 535 -7.10 -2.88 17.69
N VAL A 536 -6.36 -3.66 16.92
CA VAL A 536 -6.67 -5.06 16.60
C VAL A 536 -5.62 -5.94 17.24
N GLU A 537 -6.06 -6.89 18.05
CA GLU A 537 -5.25 -7.95 18.61
C GLU A 537 -5.68 -9.29 18.00
N ASP A 538 -4.73 -10.09 17.58
CA ASP A 538 -4.99 -11.44 17.10
C ASP A 538 -3.77 -12.31 17.40
N PRO A 539 -3.75 -12.98 18.57
CA PRO A 539 -2.58 -13.72 19.03
C PRO A 539 -2.25 -14.94 18.17
N GLU A 540 -3.17 -15.40 17.32
CA GLU A 540 -2.91 -16.52 16.42
C GLU A 540 -2.15 -16.09 15.16
N VAL A 541 -2.44 -14.91 14.64
CA VAL A 541 -1.88 -14.49 13.35
C VAL A 541 -0.92 -13.30 13.44
N LEU A 542 -1.09 -12.38 14.41
CA LEU A 542 -0.26 -11.19 14.54
C LEU A 542 0.88 -11.39 15.56
N VAL A 543 1.98 -10.70 15.31
CA VAL A 543 3.13 -10.63 16.23
C VAL A 543 2.84 -9.69 17.41
N GLU A 544 2.14 -8.61 17.12
CA GLU A 544 1.84 -7.52 18.05
C GLU A 544 0.47 -6.92 17.71
N PRO A 545 -0.18 -6.21 18.64
CA PRO A 545 -1.40 -5.47 18.36
C PRO A 545 -1.18 -4.50 17.19
N TRP A 546 -2.13 -4.46 16.26
CA TRP A 546 -2.11 -3.50 15.17
C TRP A 546 -2.92 -2.26 15.56
N VAL A 547 -2.24 -1.14 15.77
CA VAL A 547 -2.87 0.15 16.01
C VAL A 547 -3.04 0.85 14.67
N MET A 548 -4.29 1.03 14.26
CA MET A 548 -4.62 1.69 13.01
C MET A 548 -4.35 3.20 13.09
N THR A 549 -4.08 3.81 11.94
CA THR A 549 -4.01 5.27 11.86
C THR A 549 -5.37 5.88 12.23
N PRO A 550 -5.42 6.79 13.20
CA PRO A 550 -6.66 7.41 13.63
C PRO A 550 -7.40 8.10 12.48
N ARG A 551 -8.71 8.10 12.52
CA ARG A 551 -9.60 8.71 11.53
C ARG A 551 -10.54 9.71 12.19
N LYS A 552 -11.09 10.61 11.38
CA LYS A 552 -12.14 11.52 11.83
C LYS A 552 -13.44 11.27 11.08
N LEU A 553 -14.53 11.34 11.81
CA LEU A 553 -15.85 11.52 11.26
C LEU A 553 -16.22 12.98 11.46
N THR A 554 -16.84 13.60 10.47
CA THR A 554 -17.34 14.98 10.58
C THR A 554 -18.85 14.99 10.53
N ALA A 555 -19.48 15.80 11.38
CA ALA A 555 -20.93 15.92 11.39
C ALA A 555 -21.44 16.38 10.03
N ASN A 556 -22.50 15.75 9.54
CA ASN A 556 -23.15 16.12 8.29
C ASN A 556 -24.55 16.69 8.59
N PRO A 557 -24.75 18.00 8.46
CA PRO A 557 -26.03 18.64 8.77
C PRO A 557 -27.12 18.44 7.71
N SER A 558 -26.81 17.82 6.57
CA SER A 558 -27.80 17.59 5.52
C SER A 558 -28.89 16.63 6.03
N PRO A 559 -30.17 16.95 5.85
CA PRO A 559 -31.27 16.07 6.25
C PRO A 559 -31.27 14.73 5.50
N ASP A 560 -30.70 14.71 4.30
CA ASP A 560 -30.60 13.53 3.45
C ASP A 560 -29.31 12.74 3.72
N ALA A 561 -28.43 13.25 4.56
CA ALA A 561 -27.22 12.52 4.96
C ALA A 561 -27.58 11.29 5.79
N GLY A 562 -26.84 10.23 5.61
CA GLY A 562 -27.04 8.98 6.35
C GLY A 562 -28.32 8.23 5.96
N LEU A 563 -28.99 8.63 4.88
CA LEU A 563 -29.99 7.77 4.26
C LEU A 563 -29.27 6.54 3.69
N VAL A 564 -29.71 5.38 4.15
CA VAL A 564 -29.13 4.10 3.77
C VAL A 564 -30.16 3.40 2.90
N ALA A 565 -29.81 3.12 1.65
CA ALA A 565 -30.64 2.31 0.78
C ALA A 565 -30.68 0.86 1.31
N GLU A 566 -31.72 0.15 0.94
CA GLU A 566 -31.75 -1.30 1.17
C GLU A 566 -30.54 -1.98 0.50
N ARG A 567 -30.21 -3.17 0.98
CA ARG A 567 -29.14 -3.98 0.40
C ARG A 567 -29.44 -4.24 -1.08
N GLY A 568 -28.53 -3.80 -1.95
CA GLY A 568 -28.58 -4.15 -3.37
C GLY A 568 -28.39 -5.66 -3.59
N ASN A 569 -28.77 -6.15 -4.75
CA ASN A 569 -28.47 -7.52 -5.14
C ASN A 569 -26.95 -7.69 -5.23
N CYS A 570 -26.42 -8.59 -4.43
CA CYS A 570 -25.07 -9.08 -4.61
C CYS A 570 -25.15 -10.43 -5.32
N GLU A 571 -24.52 -10.52 -6.45
CA GLU A 571 -24.36 -11.78 -7.16
C GLU A 571 -22.94 -12.26 -6.95
N VAL A 572 -22.79 -13.47 -6.44
CA VAL A 572 -21.50 -14.14 -6.41
C VAL A 572 -21.11 -14.43 -7.85
N TYR A 573 -20.10 -13.77 -8.35
CA TYR A 573 -19.56 -14.10 -9.67
C TYR A 573 -19.08 -15.55 -9.68
N GLU A 574 -19.31 -16.25 -10.78
CA GLU A 574 -18.75 -17.59 -10.96
C GLU A 574 -17.22 -17.52 -10.88
N LEU A 575 -16.69 -17.90 -9.73
CA LEU A 575 -15.26 -17.86 -9.44
C LEU A 575 -14.43 -18.70 -10.42
N THR A 576 -15.05 -19.67 -11.09
CA THR A 576 -14.43 -20.48 -12.14
C THR A 576 -14.01 -19.68 -13.37
N ASN A 577 -14.64 -18.54 -13.62
CA ASN A 577 -14.31 -17.65 -14.74
C ASN A 577 -13.29 -16.57 -14.38
N ILE A 578 -12.90 -16.47 -13.11
CA ILE A 578 -11.86 -15.54 -12.68
C ILE A 578 -10.51 -16.20 -12.93
N THR A 579 -9.95 -15.95 -14.08
CA THR A 579 -8.69 -16.57 -14.52
C THR A 579 -7.47 -15.69 -14.29
N SER A 580 -7.65 -14.43 -13.86
CA SER A 580 -6.57 -13.47 -13.72
C SER A 580 -6.20 -13.23 -12.26
N GLN A 581 -4.92 -13.17 -12.02
CA GLN A 581 -4.35 -12.63 -10.78
C GLN A 581 -4.44 -11.10 -10.84
N ILE A 582 -5.52 -10.54 -10.34
CA ILE A 582 -5.70 -9.10 -10.28
C ILE A 582 -5.61 -8.66 -8.83
N ARG A 583 -4.64 -7.79 -8.55
CA ARG A 583 -4.62 -6.98 -7.35
C ARG A 583 -5.48 -5.75 -7.58
N HIS A 584 -6.35 -5.48 -6.65
CA HIS A 584 -7.22 -4.31 -6.69
C HIS A 584 -6.66 -3.18 -5.85
#